data_bfa671e851fb59670adb92679110b1c6
#
_entry.id   bfa671e851fb59670adb92679110b1c6
#
_cell.length_a   1.000
_cell.length_b   1.000
_cell.length_c   1.000
_cell.angle_alpha   90.00
_cell.angle_beta   90.00
_cell.angle_gamma   90.00
#
_symmetry.space_group_name_H-M   'P 1'
#
loop_
_entity.id
_entity.type
_entity.pdbx_description
1 polymer ?
#
loop_
_entity_poly.entity_id
_entity_poly.type
_entity_poly.pdbx_seq_one_letter_code
_entity_poly.pdbx_strand_id
1 'polypeptide(L)'
;MLVSRSAHLAALFLTLSGAAHAQTTAFVGGRVIDGTGRVIERGTVIVSGRTITAVGPASTPIPQGATQVHIDGKTILPGLVNAHGHVAATSGLESDPARFYTRPNLVRQLQTYAKYGITTVFSLGDDDIPGFQLRDENASATDRARLFVAGPVINGQTAAEGRTMAATVAAMKPDLLKIRVDDNLKTAVKMGEPAWRAAIEEAHARKLPIAVHIFYLADAKATLAAGADLIAHSVRDTAVDAAFIAGLTSRQVCYSPTLTRELSTFVYETTPPWVEDPFFLKGAEPGVPALLKDASRQQAFRASDAWKLGQQYKAGLEVAKKNLKTLKDQGVRIAFGTDSGPPGRFQGFFEHLELEMMVQAGLTPMQALVAATGDAARCHGRSGQFGTLEKGAAADLLILRTNPLEDIRNTRAIDAVWIAGRKAY
;
A
#
# COMPACT_ATOMS: atom_id res chain seq x y z
N MET A 1 -54.68 41.41 53.90
CA MET A 1 -54.33 40.25 53.01
C MET A 1 -53.62 40.86 51.80
N LEU A 2 -52.28 40.86 51.82
CA LEU A 2 -51.44 41.31 50.67
C LEU A 2 -51.00 40.05 49.87
N VAL A 3 -51.39 40.00 48.62
CA VAL A 3 -50.95 38.95 47.67
C VAL A 3 -49.77 39.46 46.87
N SER A 4 -48.61 38.91 47.16
CA SER A 4 -47.36 39.16 46.42
C SER A 4 -47.39 38.40 45.06
N ARG A 5 -47.24 39.08 43.94
CA ARG A 5 -47.04 38.52 42.61
C ARG A 5 -45.53 38.48 42.31
N SER A 6 -44.95 37.30 42.38
CA SER A 6 -43.56 37.06 41.90
C SER A 6 -43.57 36.93 40.39
N ALA A 7 -42.92 37.84 39.69
CA ALA A 7 -42.64 37.75 38.24
C ALA A 7 -41.39 36.91 38.04
N HIS A 8 -41.51 35.77 37.36
CA HIS A 8 -40.37 34.97 36.93
C HIS A 8 -39.88 35.47 35.56
N LEU A 9 -38.70 36.08 35.54
CA LEU A 9 -37.96 36.40 34.31
C LEU A 9 -37.32 35.08 33.80
N ALA A 10 -37.83 34.53 32.71
CA ALA A 10 -37.17 33.43 31.99
C ALA A 10 -36.07 34.02 31.08
N ALA A 11 -34.83 33.87 31.47
CA ALA A 11 -33.67 34.22 30.62
C ALA A 11 -33.52 33.16 29.53
N LEU A 12 -33.82 33.52 28.27
CA LEU A 12 -33.60 32.70 27.10
C LEU A 12 -32.13 32.70 26.71
N PHE A 13 -31.38 31.66 27.10
CA PHE A 13 -30.01 31.42 26.60
C PHE A 13 -30.07 30.93 25.16
N LEU A 14 -29.87 31.81 24.19
CA LEU A 14 -29.55 31.44 22.81
C LEU A 14 -28.12 30.85 22.80
N THR A 15 -28.01 29.56 22.82
CA THR A 15 -26.74 28.87 22.46
C THR A 15 -26.52 29.01 20.97
N LEU A 16 -25.72 29.98 20.57
CA LEU A 16 -25.12 29.99 19.22
C LEU A 16 -24.24 28.76 19.08
N SER A 17 -24.79 27.67 18.56
CA SER A 17 -24.01 26.54 18.04
C SER A 17 -23.25 27.06 16.82
N GLY A 18 -22.07 27.62 17.02
CA GLY A 18 -21.14 27.92 15.95
C GLY A 18 -20.81 26.60 15.25
N ALA A 19 -21.40 26.34 14.08
CA ALA A 19 -20.95 25.28 13.23
C ALA A 19 -19.45 25.50 12.96
N ALA A 20 -18.61 24.68 13.55
CA ALA A 20 -17.18 24.71 13.27
C ALA A 20 -17.03 24.48 11.76
N HIS A 21 -16.81 25.56 11.00
CA HIS A 21 -16.58 25.48 9.57
C HIS A 21 -15.31 24.63 9.36
N ALA A 22 -15.45 23.53 8.63
CA ALA A 22 -14.29 22.70 8.32
C ALA A 22 -13.25 23.57 7.64
N GLN A 23 -12.02 23.59 8.18
CA GLN A 23 -10.93 24.38 7.62
C GLN A 23 -10.75 24.01 6.13
N THR A 24 -10.81 25.01 5.27
CA THR A 24 -10.60 24.86 3.83
C THR A 24 -9.18 25.29 3.47
N THR A 25 -8.48 24.46 2.72
CA THR A 25 -7.11 24.72 2.24
C THR A 25 -7.11 24.59 0.72
N ALA A 26 -6.53 25.56 0.03
CA ALA A 26 -6.30 25.54 -1.41
C ALA A 26 -4.80 25.46 -1.70
N PHE A 27 -4.36 24.40 -2.36
CA PHE A 27 -3.00 24.24 -2.88
C PHE A 27 -2.98 24.83 -4.28
N VAL A 28 -2.16 25.83 -4.53
CA VAL A 28 -2.19 26.63 -5.76
C VAL A 28 -0.84 26.72 -6.46
N GLY A 29 -0.85 26.72 -7.79
CA GLY A 29 0.29 27.06 -8.63
C GLY A 29 1.19 25.89 -9.03
N GLY A 30 1.07 24.72 -8.39
CA GLY A 30 1.90 23.55 -8.68
C GLY A 30 1.39 22.67 -9.81
N ARG A 31 2.24 21.72 -10.26
CA ARG A 31 1.82 20.62 -11.12
C ARG A 31 0.92 19.67 -10.33
N VAL A 32 -0.21 19.30 -10.91
CA VAL A 32 -1.13 18.30 -10.33
C VAL A 32 -1.04 17.03 -11.16
N ILE A 33 -0.71 15.90 -10.54
CA ILE A 33 -0.83 14.55 -11.12
C ILE A 33 -2.00 13.89 -10.37
N ASP A 34 -3.10 13.60 -11.06
CA ASP A 34 -4.36 13.25 -10.40
C ASP A 34 -4.51 11.77 -9.98
N GLY A 35 -3.51 10.93 -10.28
CA GLY A 35 -3.57 9.49 -9.98
C GLY A 35 -4.29 8.65 -11.04
N THR A 36 -4.86 9.27 -12.09
CA THR A 36 -5.48 8.57 -13.23
C THR A 36 -4.63 8.63 -14.51
N GLY A 37 -3.55 9.39 -14.49
CA GLY A 37 -2.68 9.67 -15.63
C GLY A 37 -2.83 11.08 -16.22
N ARG A 38 -3.75 11.88 -15.72
CA ARG A 38 -3.92 13.28 -16.13
C ARG A 38 -2.94 14.19 -15.38
N VAL A 39 -2.40 15.18 -16.09
CA VAL A 39 -1.53 16.21 -15.54
C VAL A 39 -2.14 17.59 -15.79
N ILE A 40 -2.09 18.47 -14.78
CA ILE A 40 -2.38 19.89 -14.91
C ILE A 40 -1.11 20.64 -14.49
N GLU A 41 -0.43 21.32 -15.44
CA GLU A 41 0.89 21.92 -15.21
C GLU A 41 0.87 23.03 -14.14
N ARG A 42 -0.20 23.80 -14.09
CA ARG A 42 -0.46 24.79 -13.04
C ARG A 42 -1.89 24.62 -12.57
N GLY A 43 -2.06 23.87 -11.48
CA GLY A 43 -3.37 23.51 -10.97
C GLY A 43 -3.65 24.05 -9.59
N THR A 44 -4.90 23.84 -9.20
CA THR A 44 -5.42 24.11 -7.86
C THR A 44 -6.12 22.87 -7.33
N VAL A 45 -5.78 22.48 -6.09
CA VAL A 45 -6.46 21.41 -5.34
C VAL A 45 -7.07 22.04 -4.09
N ILE A 46 -8.39 21.90 -3.91
CA ILE A 46 -9.10 22.46 -2.77
C ILE A 46 -9.56 21.33 -1.86
N VAL A 47 -9.24 21.45 -0.58
CA VAL A 47 -9.59 20.51 0.48
C VAL A 47 -10.45 21.21 1.51
N SER A 48 -11.52 20.56 1.96
CA SER A 48 -12.33 21.02 3.09
C SER A 48 -12.50 19.88 4.09
N GLY A 49 -12.07 20.09 5.31
CA GLY A 49 -11.99 19.03 6.30
C GLY A 49 -11.15 17.86 5.82
N ARG A 50 -11.76 16.69 5.64
CA ARG A 50 -11.05 15.43 5.30
C ARG A 50 -11.11 15.06 3.81
N THR A 51 -11.77 15.86 2.97
CA THR A 51 -12.05 15.50 1.58
C THR A 51 -11.61 16.58 0.60
N ILE A 52 -11.31 16.15 -0.62
CA ILE A 52 -11.06 17.02 -1.77
C ILE A 52 -12.41 17.55 -2.25
N THR A 53 -12.54 18.86 -2.45
CA THR A 53 -13.78 19.51 -2.90
C THR A 53 -13.69 19.99 -4.35
N ALA A 54 -12.48 20.32 -4.83
CA ALA A 54 -12.26 20.68 -6.23
C ALA A 54 -10.81 20.39 -6.65
N VAL A 55 -10.64 20.07 -7.94
CA VAL A 55 -9.35 19.98 -8.63
C VAL A 55 -9.50 20.56 -10.02
N GLY A 56 -8.64 21.47 -10.42
CA GLY A 56 -8.70 22.10 -11.74
C GLY A 56 -7.51 22.97 -12.06
N PRO A 57 -7.57 23.75 -13.16
CA PRO A 57 -6.52 24.68 -13.56
C PRO A 57 -6.34 25.82 -12.53
N ALA A 58 -5.33 26.65 -12.72
CA ALA A 58 -5.04 27.79 -11.84
C ALA A 58 -6.24 28.77 -11.69
N SER A 59 -7.15 28.80 -12.67
CA SER A 59 -8.36 29.62 -12.63
C SER A 59 -9.50 29.02 -11.77
N THR A 60 -9.31 27.87 -11.16
CA THR A 60 -10.33 27.24 -10.29
C THR A 60 -10.70 28.18 -9.15
N PRO A 61 -11.99 28.53 -8.97
CA PRO A 61 -12.42 29.44 -7.91
C PRO A 61 -12.06 28.92 -6.52
N ILE A 62 -11.39 29.76 -5.74
CA ILE A 62 -11.01 29.45 -4.36
C ILE A 62 -12.10 30.02 -3.43
N PRO A 63 -12.66 29.19 -2.52
CA PRO A 63 -13.65 29.67 -1.56
C PRO A 63 -13.12 30.81 -0.70
N GLN A 64 -13.96 31.78 -0.39
CA GLN A 64 -13.61 32.87 0.53
C GLN A 64 -13.23 32.32 1.91
N GLY A 65 -12.15 32.83 2.48
CA GLY A 65 -11.63 32.37 3.78
C GLY A 65 -10.79 31.10 3.73
N ALA A 66 -10.58 30.48 2.54
CA ALA A 66 -9.68 29.36 2.42
C ALA A 66 -8.22 29.77 2.65
N THR A 67 -7.47 28.96 3.42
CA THR A 67 -6.02 29.10 3.55
C THR A 67 -5.36 28.71 2.23
N GLN A 68 -4.58 29.59 1.62
CA GLN A 68 -3.84 29.28 0.40
C GLN A 68 -2.42 28.80 0.73
N VAL A 69 -2.06 27.64 0.15
CA VAL A 69 -0.71 27.06 0.21
C VAL A 69 -0.12 27.13 -1.18
N HIS A 70 0.85 28.01 -1.37
CA HIS A 70 1.55 28.15 -2.66
C HIS A 70 2.55 26.99 -2.83
N ILE A 71 2.41 26.28 -3.94
CA ILE A 71 3.25 25.14 -4.31
C ILE A 71 3.85 25.32 -5.72
N ASP A 72 4.14 26.57 -6.10
CA ASP A 72 4.79 26.90 -7.38
C ASP A 72 6.10 26.13 -7.52
N GLY A 73 6.33 25.54 -8.69
CA GLY A 73 7.49 24.71 -8.98
C GLY A 73 7.47 23.31 -8.36
N LYS A 74 6.50 23.00 -7.51
CA LYS A 74 6.31 21.69 -6.88
C LYS A 74 5.28 20.84 -7.62
N THR A 75 5.22 19.56 -7.27
CA THR A 75 4.21 18.62 -7.78
C THR A 75 3.34 18.13 -6.63
N ILE A 76 2.01 18.15 -6.81
CA ILE A 76 1.05 17.53 -5.89
C ILE A 76 0.40 16.33 -6.57
N LEU A 77 0.32 15.22 -5.84
CA LEU A 77 -0.31 13.98 -6.28
C LEU A 77 -1.03 13.32 -5.09
N PRO A 78 -1.88 12.30 -5.34
CA PRO A 78 -2.46 11.53 -4.23
C PRO A 78 -1.34 10.91 -3.39
N GLY A 79 -1.59 10.73 -2.10
CA GLY A 79 -0.74 9.88 -1.28
C GLY A 79 -0.64 8.48 -1.88
N LEU A 80 0.54 7.88 -1.82
CA LEU A 80 0.79 6.56 -2.40
C LEU A 80 -0.01 5.48 -1.66
N VAL A 81 -0.47 4.49 -2.40
CA VAL A 81 -1.23 3.34 -1.91
C VAL A 81 -0.40 2.08 -2.15
N ASN A 82 0.04 1.43 -1.08
CA ASN A 82 0.67 0.12 -1.16
C ASN A 82 -0.41 -0.97 -1.11
N ALA A 83 -0.71 -1.57 -2.26
CA ALA A 83 -1.72 -2.61 -2.42
C ALA A 83 -1.29 -3.99 -1.88
N HIS A 84 -0.02 -4.13 -1.50
CA HIS A 84 0.56 -5.34 -0.92
C HIS A 84 1.77 -4.98 -0.05
N GLY A 85 1.50 -4.55 1.16
CA GLY A 85 2.48 -4.39 2.22
C GLY A 85 2.08 -5.21 3.44
N HIS A 86 2.76 -4.98 4.56
CA HIS A 86 2.42 -5.56 5.86
C HIS A 86 2.64 -4.55 6.99
N VAL A 87 1.79 -4.68 8.04
CA VAL A 87 2.18 -4.32 9.38
C VAL A 87 2.64 -5.62 10.04
N ALA A 88 3.93 -5.70 10.38
CA ALA A 88 4.58 -6.97 10.66
C ALA A 88 5.07 -7.09 12.10
N ALA A 89 5.17 -8.31 12.56
CA ALA A 89 5.78 -8.66 13.86
C ALA A 89 7.31 -8.50 13.81
N THR A 90 7.79 -7.32 13.38
CA THR A 90 9.20 -7.07 13.08
C THR A 90 9.71 -5.85 13.85
N SER A 91 10.94 -5.92 14.34
CA SER A 91 11.72 -4.80 14.81
C SER A 91 13.16 -4.97 14.33
N GLY A 92 13.68 -3.97 13.61
CA GLY A 92 14.97 -4.07 12.94
C GLY A 92 15.01 -5.20 11.91
N LEU A 93 15.84 -6.20 12.13
CA LEU A 93 15.97 -7.40 11.31
C LEU A 93 15.44 -8.67 12.02
N GLU A 94 14.76 -8.53 13.15
CA GLU A 94 14.17 -9.63 13.92
C GLU A 94 12.67 -9.70 13.67
N SER A 95 12.13 -10.92 13.72
CA SER A 95 10.68 -11.16 13.67
C SER A 95 10.29 -12.06 14.84
N ASP A 96 9.34 -11.57 15.65
CA ASP A 96 8.78 -12.31 16.78
C ASP A 96 7.34 -11.82 17.04
N PRO A 97 6.31 -12.62 16.69
CA PRO A 97 4.92 -12.23 16.87
C PRO A 97 4.56 -11.87 18.32
N ALA A 98 5.09 -12.61 19.31
CA ALA A 98 4.78 -12.37 20.71
C ALA A 98 5.37 -11.05 21.23
N ARG A 99 6.52 -10.64 20.69
CA ARG A 99 7.24 -9.43 21.12
C ARG A 99 6.85 -8.20 20.32
N PHE A 100 6.64 -8.34 19.00
CA PHE A 100 6.60 -7.21 18.09
C PHE A 100 5.24 -6.94 17.43
N TYR A 101 4.30 -7.90 17.43
CA TYR A 101 2.94 -7.61 16.93
C TYR A 101 2.12 -6.85 17.97
N THR A 102 2.59 -5.69 18.33
CA THR A 102 2.00 -4.83 19.36
C THR A 102 1.50 -3.52 18.78
N ARG A 103 0.42 -2.97 19.33
CA ARG A 103 -0.13 -1.70 18.88
C ARG A 103 0.93 -0.58 18.73
N PRO A 104 1.83 -0.31 19.72
CA PRO A 104 2.84 0.73 19.57
C PRO A 104 3.77 0.50 18.37
N ASN A 105 4.21 -0.74 18.14
CA ASN A 105 5.07 -1.08 17.02
C ASN A 105 4.35 -0.91 15.68
N LEU A 106 3.09 -1.36 15.56
CA LEU A 106 2.31 -1.22 14.34
C LEU A 106 1.99 0.25 14.03
N VAL A 107 1.70 1.08 15.04
CA VAL A 107 1.54 2.54 14.87
C VAL A 107 2.83 3.15 14.32
N ARG A 108 3.99 2.81 14.89
CA ARG A 108 5.29 3.27 14.41
C ARG A 108 5.52 2.89 12.94
N GLN A 109 5.18 1.67 12.55
CA GLN A 109 5.30 1.21 11.16
C GLN A 109 4.39 2.00 10.22
N LEU A 110 3.12 2.22 10.60
CA LEU A 110 2.19 3.05 9.81
C LEU A 110 2.64 4.51 9.73
N GLN A 111 3.25 5.05 10.77
CA GLN A 111 3.88 6.37 10.75
C GLN A 111 5.11 6.39 9.84
N THR A 112 5.89 5.31 9.80
CA THR A 112 7.01 5.18 8.85
C THR A 112 6.49 5.22 7.42
N TYR A 113 5.49 4.43 7.06
CA TYR A 113 4.86 4.53 5.73
C TYR A 113 4.44 5.96 5.41
N ALA A 114 3.70 6.62 6.31
CA ALA A 114 3.22 7.98 6.11
C ALA A 114 4.35 9.00 5.91
N LYS A 115 5.43 8.88 6.68
CA LYS A 115 6.64 9.72 6.56
C LYS A 115 7.29 9.66 5.17
N TYR A 116 7.09 8.57 4.45
CA TYR A 116 7.53 8.35 3.07
C TYR A 116 6.43 8.62 2.02
N GLY A 117 5.30 9.21 2.43
CA GLY A 117 4.22 9.55 1.50
C GLY A 117 3.28 8.42 1.16
N ILE A 118 3.43 7.25 1.77
CA ILE A 118 2.48 6.14 1.63
C ILE A 118 1.35 6.37 2.63
N THR A 119 0.18 6.78 2.14
CA THR A 119 -0.96 7.15 3.00
C THR A 119 -1.96 6.02 3.21
N THR A 120 -1.81 4.93 2.46
CA THR A 120 -2.67 3.74 2.58
C THR A 120 -1.86 2.48 2.34
N VAL A 121 -2.06 1.47 3.20
CA VAL A 121 -1.42 0.15 3.11
C VAL A 121 -2.47 -0.94 3.23
N PHE A 122 -2.45 -1.89 2.33
CA PHE A 122 -3.15 -3.17 2.43
C PHE A 122 -2.17 -4.21 2.97
N SER A 123 -2.37 -4.62 4.23
CA SER A 123 -1.61 -5.70 4.87
C SER A 123 -2.19 -7.02 4.39
N LEU A 124 -1.40 -7.75 3.58
CA LEU A 124 -1.87 -8.97 2.92
C LEU A 124 -1.45 -10.23 3.67
N GLY A 125 -1.78 -10.29 4.95
CA GLY A 125 -1.66 -11.48 5.75
C GLY A 125 -0.88 -11.31 7.05
N ASP A 126 -1.04 -12.31 7.92
CA ASP A 126 -0.47 -12.37 9.27
C ASP A 126 -0.94 -11.23 10.19
N ASP A 127 -2.13 -10.66 9.90
CA ASP A 127 -2.74 -9.66 10.75
C ASP A 127 -3.51 -10.33 11.90
N ASP A 128 -3.38 -9.75 13.09
CA ASP A 128 -4.07 -10.18 14.31
C ASP A 128 -4.77 -8.98 14.97
N ILE A 129 -5.37 -9.18 16.13
CA ILE A 129 -6.24 -8.22 16.86
C ILE A 129 -5.71 -6.78 16.86
N PRO A 130 -4.43 -6.47 17.17
CA PRO A 130 -3.95 -5.10 17.12
C PRO A 130 -4.05 -4.45 15.73
N GLY A 131 -3.85 -5.22 14.65
CA GLY A 131 -4.00 -4.75 13.27
C GLY A 131 -5.44 -4.39 12.94
N PHE A 132 -6.40 -5.27 13.30
CA PHE A 132 -7.83 -5.01 13.13
C PHE A 132 -8.29 -3.76 13.90
N GLN A 133 -7.85 -3.59 15.14
CA GLN A 133 -8.15 -2.41 15.94
C GLN A 133 -7.64 -1.12 15.29
N LEU A 134 -6.41 -1.13 14.76
CA LEU A 134 -5.84 0.02 14.05
C LEU A 134 -6.58 0.32 12.75
N ARG A 135 -7.02 -0.70 12.01
CA ARG A 135 -7.86 -0.56 10.82
C ARG A 135 -9.19 0.14 11.17
N ASP A 136 -9.83 -0.25 12.26
CA ASP A 136 -11.10 0.33 12.68
C ASP A 136 -10.97 1.82 13.09
N GLU A 137 -9.77 2.29 13.40
CA GLU A 137 -9.46 3.68 13.72
C GLU A 137 -9.16 4.57 12.48
N ASN A 138 -9.15 4.03 11.27
CA ASN A 138 -8.82 4.78 10.05
C ASN A 138 -9.61 6.09 9.89
N ALA A 139 -10.87 6.08 10.33
CA ALA A 139 -11.73 7.27 10.24
C ALA A 139 -11.22 8.46 11.07
N SER A 140 -10.42 8.25 12.11
CA SER A 140 -9.88 9.30 12.97
C SER A 140 -8.40 9.58 12.74
N ALA A 141 -7.64 8.63 12.19
CA ALA A 141 -6.20 8.75 11.99
C ALA A 141 -5.84 9.88 11.01
N THR A 142 -4.86 10.71 11.40
CA THR A 142 -4.30 11.82 10.59
C THR A 142 -2.77 11.88 10.65
N ASP A 143 -2.15 11.00 11.42
CA ASP A 143 -0.73 10.97 11.75
C ASP A 143 0.00 9.73 11.20
N ARG A 144 -0.74 8.85 10.54
CA ARG A 144 -0.24 7.56 10.05
C ARG A 144 -0.99 7.10 8.80
N ALA A 145 -0.41 6.17 8.07
CA ALA A 145 -1.06 5.53 6.92
C ALA A 145 -2.35 4.81 7.36
N ARG A 146 -3.36 4.88 6.50
CA ARG A 146 -4.58 4.07 6.62
C ARG A 146 -4.22 2.60 6.42
N LEU A 147 -4.78 1.73 7.25
CA LEU A 147 -4.54 0.28 7.21
C LEU A 147 -5.78 -0.47 6.73
N PHE A 148 -5.61 -1.43 5.83
CA PHE A 148 -6.55 -2.49 5.52
C PHE A 148 -5.90 -3.83 5.82
N VAL A 149 -6.66 -4.85 6.24
CA VAL A 149 -6.11 -6.10 6.77
C VAL A 149 -6.75 -7.32 6.12
N ALA A 150 -5.93 -8.36 5.89
CA ALA A 150 -6.40 -9.65 5.37
C ALA A 150 -6.61 -10.70 6.49
N GLY A 151 -6.06 -10.47 7.68
CA GLY A 151 -6.02 -11.47 8.74
C GLY A 151 -4.97 -12.56 8.50
N PRO A 152 -5.04 -13.69 9.21
CA PRO A 152 -4.13 -14.82 9.03
C PRO A 152 -4.13 -15.36 7.60
N VAL A 153 -2.95 -15.73 7.08
CA VAL A 153 -2.83 -16.38 5.77
C VAL A 153 -3.48 -17.76 5.81
N ILE A 154 -4.42 -18.00 4.91
CA ILE A 154 -5.15 -19.26 4.80
C ILE A 154 -4.25 -20.31 4.15
N ASN A 155 -4.20 -21.51 4.74
CA ASN A 155 -3.46 -22.66 4.26
C ASN A 155 -4.33 -23.93 4.40
N GLY A 156 -3.80 -25.10 4.02
CA GLY A 156 -4.45 -26.39 4.14
C GLY A 156 -4.13 -27.31 2.99
N GLN A 157 -4.52 -28.60 3.11
CA GLN A 157 -4.32 -29.61 2.08
C GLN A 157 -5.65 -30.12 1.51
N THR A 158 -6.70 -30.12 2.29
CA THR A 158 -8.03 -30.62 1.93
C THR A 158 -9.04 -29.48 1.75
N ALA A 159 -10.11 -29.74 1.00
CA ALA A 159 -11.19 -28.77 0.82
C ALA A 159 -11.86 -28.38 2.15
N ALA A 160 -11.97 -29.32 3.09
CA ALA A 160 -12.52 -29.05 4.41
C ALA A 160 -11.66 -28.08 5.23
N GLU A 161 -10.34 -28.26 5.22
CA GLU A 161 -9.40 -27.36 5.87
C GLU A 161 -9.45 -25.96 5.26
N GLY A 162 -9.36 -25.85 3.92
CA GLY A 162 -9.41 -24.56 3.22
C GLY A 162 -10.69 -23.79 3.50
N ARG A 163 -11.85 -24.46 3.45
CA ARG A 163 -13.16 -23.85 3.75
C ARG A 163 -13.26 -23.40 5.20
N THR A 164 -12.89 -24.27 6.16
CA THR A 164 -12.95 -23.97 7.59
C THR A 164 -12.06 -22.79 7.93
N MET A 165 -10.84 -22.77 7.43
CA MET A 165 -9.89 -21.68 7.70
C MET A 165 -10.36 -20.35 7.06
N ALA A 166 -10.85 -20.38 5.83
CA ALA A 166 -11.43 -19.21 5.18
C ALA A 166 -12.64 -18.65 5.95
N ALA A 167 -13.52 -19.54 6.42
CA ALA A 167 -14.67 -19.16 7.24
C ALA A 167 -14.24 -18.55 8.60
N THR A 168 -13.21 -19.10 9.23
CA THR A 168 -12.65 -18.61 10.49
C THR A 168 -12.06 -17.21 10.33
N VAL A 169 -11.22 -17.01 9.31
CA VAL A 169 -10.62 -15.68 9.03
C VAL A 169 -11.71 -14.68 8.66
N ALA A 170 -12.67 -15.06 7.83
CA ALA A 170 -13.79 -14.20 7.45
C ALA A 170 -14.64 -13.73 8.63
N ALA A 171 -14.76 -14.56 9.70
CA ALA A 171 -15.46 -14.19 10.94
C ALA A 171 -14.77 -13.03 11.69
N MET A 172 -13.48 -12.80 11.46
CA MET A 172 -12.73 -11.64 11.98
C MET A 172 -13.07 -10.34 11.24
N LYS A 173 -13.86 -10.40 10.17
CA LYS A 173 -14.25 -9.26 9.31
C LYS A 173 -13.06 -8.55 8.67
N PRO A 174 -12.18 -9.26 7.96
CA PRO A 174 -11.09 -8.64 7.21
C PRO A 174 -11.64 -7.85 6.00
N ASP A 175 -10.77 -7.04 5.38
CA ASP A 175 -11.10 -6.33 4.14
C ASP A 175 -11.01 -7.23 2.91
N LEU A 176 -10.20 -8.29 2.98
CA LEU A 176 -10.03 -9.32 1.96
C LEU A 176 -9.46 -10.58 2.62
N LEU A 177 -9.42 -11.70 1.89
CA LEU A 177 -8.72 -12.91 2.33
C LEU A 177 -7.40 -13.08 1.60
N LYS A 178 -6.49 -13.85 2.18
CA LYS A 178 -5.19 -14.19 1.58
C LYS A 178 -4.92 -15.67 1.65
N ILE A 179 -4.54 -16.28 0.51
CA ILE A 179 -3.99 -17.65 0.44
C ILE A 179 -2.58 -17.63 -0.10
N ARG A 180 -1.82 -18.70 0.18
CA ARG A 180 -0.46 -18.88 -0.32
C ARG A 180 -0.33 -20.19 -1.10
N VAL A 181 -0.18 -20.09 -2.43
CA VAL A 181 0.04 -21.21 -3.34
C VAL A 181 1.48 -21.17 -3.84
N ASP A 182 2.40 -21.49 -2.95
CA ASP A 182 3.85 -21.44 -3.19
C ASP A 182 4.56 -22.46 -2.29
N ASP A 183 5.55 -23.16 -2.83
CA ASP A 183 6.36 -24.15 -2.13
C ASP A 183 7.77 -23.63 -1.76
N ASN A 184 7.99 -22.29 -1.85
CA ASN A 184 9.30 -21.69 -1.61
C ASN A 184 10.44 -22.39 -2.40
N LEU A 185 10.23 -22.60 -3.69
CA LEU A 185 11.18 -23.30 -4.53
C LEU A 185 11.47 -24.74 -3.99
N LYS A 186 10.42 -25.46 -3.64
CA LYS A 186 10.44 -26.85 -3.12
C LYS A 186 11.04 -27.00 -1.72
N THR A 187 11.10 -25.93 -0.94
CA THR A 187 11.54 -25.98 0.47
C THR A 187 10.38 -26.02 1.48
N ALA A 188 9.15 -25.86 1.01
CA ALA A 188 7.93 -25.91 1.83
C ALA A 188 6.82 -26.72 1.14
N VAL A 189 5.85 -27.15 1.93
CA VAL A 189 4.65 -27.82 1.40
C VAL A 189 3.71 -26.75 0.83
N LYS A 190 3.38 -26.87 -0.46
CA LYS A 190 2.42 -26.00 -1.13
C LYS A 190 1.00 -26.29 -0.62
N MET A 191 0.17 -25.25 -0.51
CA MET A 191 -1.26 -25.42 -0.25
C MET A 191 -1.90 -26.34 -1.30
N GLY A 192 -2.68 -27.32 -0.85
CA GLY A 192 -3.33 -28.29 -1.73
C GLY A 192 -4.37 -27.64 -2.64
N GLU A 193 -4.49 -28.13 -3.88
CA GLU A 193 -5.48 -27.61 -4.83
C GLU A 193 -6.93 -27.68 -4.29
N PRO A 194 -7.39 -28.78 -3.67
CA PRO A 194 -8.73 -28.82 -3.08
C PRO A 194 -8.92 -27.74 -1.99
N ALA A 195 -7.88 -27.44 -1.21
CA ALA A 195 -7.94 -26.45 -0.14
C ALA A 195 -8.06 -25.01 -0.68
N TRP A 196 -7.20 -24.62 -1.63
CA TRP A 196 -7.26 -23.25 -2.13
C TRP A 196 -8.51 -22.98 -2.99
N ARG A 197 -9.03 -24.01 -3.73
CA ARG A 197 -10.32 -23.88 -4.42
C ARG A 197 -11.46 -23.62 -3.44
N ALA A 198 -11.54 -24.41 -2.37
CA ALA A 198 -12.56 -24.27 -1.34
C ALA A 198 -12.44 -22.92 -0.58
N ALA A 199 -11.22 -22.42 -0.36
CA ALA A 199 -11.01 -21.11 0.24
C ALA A 199 -11.50 -19.96 -0.67
N ILE A 200 -11.26 -20.03 -1.99
CA ILE A 200 -11.77 -19.04 -2.96
C ILE A 200 -13.31 -19.06 -3.00
N GLU A 201 -13.92 -20.26 -3.08
CA GLU A 201 -15.38 -20.42 -3.04
C GLU A 201 -16.00 -19.82 -1.75
N GLU A 202 -15.39 -20.11 -0.59
CA GLU A 202 -15.87 -19.62 0.70
C GLU A 202 -15.71 -18.09 0.83
N ALA A 203 -14.61 -17.52 0.30
CA ALA A 203 -14.41 -16.08 0.24
C ALA A 203 -15.55 -15.40 -0.53
N HIS A 204 -15.85 -15.90 -1.71
CA HIS A 204 -16.90 -15.34 -2.58
C HIS A 204 -18.31 -15.54 -2.01
N ALA A 205 -18.59 -16.68 -1.36
CA ALA A 205 -19.85 -16.93 -0.66
C ALA A 205 -20.08 -15.88 0.44
N ARG A 206 -19.01 -15.33 1.01
CA ARG A 206 -19.03 -14.25 2.02
C ARG A 206 -18.85 -12.85 1.44
N LYS A 207 -18.77 -12.72 0.11
CA LYS A 207 -18.56 -11.43 -0.60
C LYS A 207 -17.23 -10.76 -0.22
N LEU A 208 -16.22 -11.53 0.10
CA LEU A 208 -14.86 -11.07 0.36
C LEU A 208 -13.98 -11.33 -0.87
N PRO A 209 -13.20 -10.36 -1.32
CA PRO A 209 -12.16 -10.61 -2.32
C PRO A 209 -11.05 -11.46 -1.72
N ILE A 210 -10.34 -12.19 -2.59
CA ILE A 210 -9.22 -13.04 -2.17
C ILE A 210 -7.97 -12.78 -3.00
N ALA A 211 -6.85 -12.50 -2.32
CA ALA A 211 -5.53 -12.36 -2.92
C ALA A 211 -4.75 -13.67 -2.84
N VAL A 212 -4.05 -14.01 -3.91
CA VAL A 212 -3.31 -15.27 -4.01
C VAL A 212 -1.81 -15.02 -4.19
N HIS A 213 -1.01 -15.47 -3.23
CA HIS A 213 0.44 -15.54 -3.36
C HIS A 213 0.80 -16.68 -4.32
N ILE A 214 1.56 -16.38 -5.37
CA ILE A 214 2.04 -17.36 -6.35
C ILE A 214 3.54 -17.19 -6.62
N PHE A 215 4.14 -18.20 -7.22
CA PHE A 215 5.47 -18.17 -7.83
C PHE A 215 5.40 -18.62 -9.29
N TYR A 216 4.71 -19.73 -9.55
CA TYR A 216 4.67 -20.43 -10.83
C TYR A 216 3.52 -19.93 -11.71
N LEU A 217 3.76 -19.84 -13.03
CA LEU A 217 2.72 -19.50 -14.01
C LEU A 217 1.55 -20.48 -13.97
N ALA A 218 1.83 -21.77 -13.79
CA ALA A 218 0.79 -22.79 -13.70
C ALA A 218 -0.19 -22.53 -12.55
N ASP A 219 0.33 -22.22 -11.36
CA ASP A 219 -0.49 -21.88 -10.17
C ASP A 219 -1.25 -20.57 -10.37
N ALA A 220 -0.61 -19.55 -10.96
CA ALA A 220 -1.25 -18.29 -11.28
C ALA A 220 -2.45 -18.47 -12.22
N LYS A 221 -2.31 -19.28 -13.27
CA LYS A 221 -3.41 -19.62 -14.20
C LYS A 221 -4.52 -20.40 -13.52
N ALA A 222 -4.18 -21.42 -12.71
CA ALA A 222 -5.15 -22.27 -12.04
C ALA A 222 -5.97 -21.47 -11.00
N THR A 223 -5.32 -20.65 -10.18
CA THR A 223 -5.99 -19.83 -9.17
C THR A 223 -6.79 -18.70 -9.80
N LEU A 224 -6.29 -18.07 -10.88
CA LEU A 224 -7.04 -17.10 -11.66
C LEU A 224 -8.32 -17.73 -12.24
N ALA A 225 -8.23 -18.90 -12.84
CA ALA A 225 -9.40 -19.61 -13.39
C ALA A 225 -10.43 -19.97 -12.30
N ALA A 226 -9.99 -20.25 -11.08
CA ALA A 226 -10.86 -20.55 -9.95
C ALA A 226 -11.50 -19.32 -9.29
N GLY A 227 -11.05 -18.11 -9.62
CA GLY A 227 -11.69 -16.91 -9.11
C GLY A 227 -10.81 -15.96 -8.31
N ALA A 228 -9.49 -16.12 -8.28
CA ALA A 228 -8.62 -15.15 -7.61
C ALA A 228 -8.93 -13.70 -8.05
N ASP A 229 -9.02 -12.77 -7.09
CA ASP A 229 -9.34 -11.36 -7.34
C ASP A 229 -8.08 -10.49 -7.44
N LEU A 230 -6.97 -10.93 -6.86
CA LEU A 230 -5.66 -10.30 -6.95
C LEU A 230 -4.57 -11.38 -7.04
N ILE A 231 -3.76 -11.32 -8.09
CA ILE A 231 -2.53 -12.12 -8.17
C ILE A 231 -1.41 -11.36 -7.47
N ALA A 232 -0.97 -11.90 -6.35
CA ALA A 232 0.06 -11.32 -5.49
C ALA A 232 1.40 -11.97 -5.76
N HIS A 233 2.40 -11.13 -5.91
CA HIS A 233 3.74 -11.39 -6.43
C HIS A 233 3.79 -11.66 -7.93
N SER A 234 5.00 -11.67 -8.45
CA SER A 234 5.25 -11.92 -9.86
C SER A 234 5.24 -13.41 -10.18
N VAL A 235 4.80 -13.78 -11.38
CA VAL A 235 5.22 -15.01 -12.02
C VAL A 235 6.72 -14.91 -12.27
N ARG A 236 7.50 -15.88 -11.78
CA ARG A 236 8.97 -15.78 -11.70
C ARG A 236 9.71 -17.00 -12.25
N ASP A 237 9.00 -18.05 -12.55
CA ASP A 237 9.55 -19.31 -13.10
C ASP A 237 9.72 -19.25 -14.62
N THR A 238 8.82 -18.57 -15.32
CA THR A 238 8.82 -18.52 -16.79
C THR A 238 8.12 -17.24 -17.30
N ALA A 239 8.20 -17.01 -18.62
CA ALA A 239 7.47 -15.94 -19.27
C ALA A 239 5.94 -16.17 -19.17
N VAL A 240 5.17 -15.10 -18.93
CA VAL A 240 3.72 -15.13 -18.97
C VAL A 240 3.23 -15.40 -20.39
N ASP A 241 2.16 -16.19 -20.51
CA ASP A 241 1.57 -16.56 -21.79
C ASP A 241 0.28 -15.79 -22.12
N ALA A 242 -0.17 -15.87 -23.38
CA ALA A 242 -1.36 -15.19 -23.85
C ALA A 242 -2.63 -15.60 -23.08
N ALA A 243 -2.73 -16.85 -22.62
CA ALA A 243 -3.87 -17.33 -21.87
C ALA A 243 -3.96 -16.70 -20.49
N PHE A 244 -2.83 -16.53 -19.80
CA PHE A 244 -2.79 -15.83 -18.52
C PHE A 244 -3.14 -14.34 -18.67
N ILE A 245 -2.56 -13.68 -19.68
CA ILE A 245 -2.85 -12.27 -20.00
C ILE A 245 -4.34 -12.08 -20.30
N ALA A 246 -4.91 -12.92 -21.16
CA ALA A 246 -6.34 -12.87 -21.49
C ALA A 246 -7.23 -13.09 -20.26
N GLY A 247 -6.84 -14.00 -19.36
CA GLY A 247 -7.55 -14.25 -18.11
C GLY A 247 -7.57 -13.03 -17.17
N LEU A 248 -6.42 -12.36 -17.02
CA LEU A 248 -6.32 -11.14 -16.21
C LEU A 248 -7.15 -9.98 -16.80
N THR A 249 -7.05 -9.76 -18.11
CA THR A 249 -7.72 -8.64 -18.78
C THR A 249 -9.23 -8.82 -18.87
N SER A 250 -9.70 -10.00 -19.27
CA SER A 250 -11.15 -10.28 -19.40
C SER A 250 -11.88 -10.22 -18.07
N ARG A 251 -11.26 -10.62 -16.98
CA ARG A 251 -11.82 -10.61 -15.63
C ARG A 251 -11.45 -9.35 -14.83
N GLN A 252 -10.64 -8.47 -15.42
CA GLN A 252 -10.10 -7.26 -14.77
C GLN A 252 -9.39 -7.53 -13.44
N VAL A 253 -8.76 -8.71 -13.31
CA VAL A 253 -7.98 -9.08 -12.14
C VAL A 253 -6.65 -8.32 -12.14
N CYS A 254 -6.30 -7.76 -11.01
CA CYS A 254 -5.07 -6.99 -10.85
C CYS A 254 -3.87 -7.91 -10.56
N TYR A 255 -2.69 -7.41 -10.93
CA TYR A 255 -1.42 -8.07 -10.71
C TYR A 255 -0.50 -7.18 -9.87
N SER A 256 -0.05 -7.67 -8.72
CA SER A 256 0.84 -6.94 -7.81
C SER A 256 2.26 -7.53 -7.86
N PRO A 257 3.24 -6.85 -8.51
CA PRO A 257 4.54 -7.46 -8.85
C PRO A 257 5.45 -7.69 -7.64
N THR A 258 5.50 -6.78 -6.69
CA THR A 258 6.38 -6.83 -5.51
C THR A 258 7.83 -7.20 -5.81
N LEU A 259 8.47 -6.49 -6.74
CA LEU A 259 9.85 -6.78 -7.18
C LEU A 259 10.85 -6.66 -6.03
N THR A 260 10.63 -5.73 -5.11
CA THR A 260 11.44 -5.52 -3.91
C THR A 260 11.40 -6.71 -2.95
N ARG A 261 10.32 -7.51 -2.96
CA ARG A 261 10.26 -8.77 -2.22
C ARG A 261 11.37 -9.73 -2.67
N GLU A 262 11.59 -9.85 -3.98
CA GLU A 262 12.65 -10.72 -4.50
C GLU A 262 14.04 -10.20 -4.10
N LEU A 263 14.27 -8.90 -4.25
CA LEU A 263 15.50 -8.25 -3.83
C LEU A 263 15.82 -8.51 -2.35
N SER A 264 14.82 -8.54 -1.49
CA SER A 264 14.99 -8.77 -0.05
C SER A 264 15.60 -10.14 0.27
N THR A 265 15.41 -11.14 -0.58
CA THR A 265 15.92 -12.51 -0.36
C THR A 265 17.44 -12.62 -0.47
N PHE A 266 18.09 -11.66 -1.10
CA PHE A 266 19.55 -11.60 -1.23
C PHE A 266 20.14 -10.25 -0.75
N VAL A 267 19.38 -9.45 -0.05
CA VAL A 267 19.79 -8.12 0.46
C VAL A 267 20.99 -8.19 1.42
N TYR A 268 21.22 -9.35 2.03
CA TYR A 268 22.33 -9.60 2.95
C TYR A 268 23.58 -10.15 2.26
N GLU A 269 23.58 -10.32 0.94
CA GLU A 269 24.72 -10.88 0.19
C GLU A 269 25.93 -9.97 0.21
N THR A 270 25.69 -8.68 0.10
CA THR A 270 26.69 -7.60 0.14
C THR A 270 26.09 -6.39 0.83
N THR A 271 26.92 -5.39 1.13
CA THR A 271 26.43 -4.09 1.60
C THR A 271 25.53 -3.47 0.52
N PRO A 272 24.24 -3.23 0.80
CA PRO A 272 23.35 -2.59 -0.18
C PRO A 272 23.85 -1.19 -0.54
N PRO A 273 23.81 -0.78 -1.83
CA PRO A 273 24.34 0.52 -2.27
C PRO A 273 23.61 1.72 -1.66
N TRP A 274 22.40 1.52 -1.17
CA TRP A 274 21.55 2.53 -0.56
C TRP A 274 21.63 2.59 0.97
N VAL A 275 22.49 1.78 1.62
CA VAL A 275 22.55 1.68 3.10
C VAL A 275 22.93 3.00 3.77
N GLU A 276 23.67 3.86 3.08
CA GLU A 276 24.06 5.21 3.53
C GLU A 276 23.20 6.33 2.91
N ASP A 277 22.19 5.97 2.11
CA ASP A 277 21.29 6.97 1.52
C ASP A 277 20.52 7.69 2.64
N PRO A 278 20.59 9.03 2.76
CA PRO A 278 19.82 9.78 3.75
C PRO A 278 18.32 9.50 3.70
N PHE A 279 17.79 9.14 2.53
CA PHE A 279 16.39 8.78 2.38
C PHE A 279 16.09 7.42 3.04
N PHE A 280 16.98 6.43 2.94
CA PHE A 280 16.87 5.18 3.69
C PHE A 280 17.00 5.42 5.19
N LEU A 281 18.02 6.16 5.60
CA LEU A 281 18.31 6.43 7.01
C LEU A 281 17.19 7.19 7.73
N LYS A 282 16.39 7.95 7.01
CA LYS A 282 15.22 8.69 7.55
C LYS A 282 14.21 7.77 8.28
N GLY A 283 14.08 6.51 7.87
CA GLY A 283 13.13 5.54 8.43
C GLY A 283 13.75 4.24 8.93
N ALA A 284 15.04 4.04 8.70
CA ALA A 284 15.74 2.85 9.19
C ALA A 284 15.75 2.82 10.72
N GLU A 285 15.45 1.66 11.30
CA GLU A 285 15.58 1.48 12.76
C GLU A 285 17.04 1.54 13.18
N PRO A 286 17.32 2.05 14.41
CA PRO A 286 18.70 2.10 14.94
C PRO A 286 19.39 0.74 14.87
N GLY A 287 20.64 0.74 14.39
CA GLY A 287 21.45 -0.49 14.26
C GLY A 287 21.26 -1.23 12.94
N VAL A 288 20.15 -1.09 12.22
CA VAL A 288 19.92 -1.77 10.94
C VAL A 288 21.01 -1.47 9.90
N PRO A 289 21.43 -0.21 9.68
CA PRO A 289 22.50 0.08 8.72
C PRO A 289 23.83 -0.62 9.08
N ALA A 290 24.17 -0.69 10.36
CA ALA A 290 25.37 -1.39 10.81
C ALA A 290 25.29 -2.90 10.56
N LEU A 291 24.13 -3.51 10.84
CA LEU A 291 23.88 -4.93 10.60
C LEU A 291 23.95 -5.29 9.10
N LEU A 292 23.50 -4.42 8.21
CA LEU A 292 23.57 -4.62 6.76
C LEU A 292 25.00 -4.50 6.22
N LYS A 293 25.86 -3.75 6.90
CA LYS A 293 27.30 -3.58 6.55
C LYS A 293 28.21 -4.62 7.20
N ASP A 294 27.69 -5.42 8.13
CA ASP A 294 28.50 -6.39 8.88
C ASP A 294 29.03 -7.52 7.98
N ALA A 295 30.35 -7.53 7.76
CA ALA A 295 31.02 -8.49 6.89
C ALA A 295 30.87 -9.94 7.38
N SER A 296 30.82 -10.16 8.71
CA SER A 296 30.66 -11.51 9.29
C SER A 296 29.25 -12.06 9.00
N ARG A 297 28.21 -11.21 9.12
CA ARG A 297 26.84 -11.57 8.75
C ARG A 297 26.71 -11.86 7.25
N GLN A 298 27.31 -11.05 6.40
CA GLN A 298 27.33 -11.26 4.95
C GLN A 298 28.04 -12.57 4.59
N GLN A 299 29.16 -12.87 5.25
CA GLN A 299 29.88 -14.14 5.06
C GLN A 299 29.02 -15.32 5.51
N ALA A 300 28.41 -15.26 6.69
CA ALA A 300 27.51 -16.29 7.20
C ALA A 300 26.31 -16.51 6.27
N PHE A 301 25.70 -15.43 5.76
CA PHE A 301 24.61 -15.53 4.79
C PHE A 301 25.05 -16.24 3.52
N ARG A 302 26.21 -15.87 2.92
CA ARG A 302 26.73 -16.53 1.70
C ARG A 302 27.07 -18.00 1.89
N ALA A 303 27.33 -18.45 3.12
CA ALA A 303 27.57 -19.85 3.47
C ALA A 303 26.27 -20.65 3.74
N SER A 304 25.10 -20.00 3.77
CA SER A 304 23.81 -20.62 4.15
C SER A 304 23.00 -21.15 2.95
N ASP A 305 22.04 -22.02 3.23
CA ASP A 305 21.06 -22.45 2.23
C ASP A 305 20.12 -21.31 1.81
N ALA A 306 19.90 -20.33 2.69
CA ALA A 306 19.15 -19.12 2.36
C ALA A 306 19.80 -18.33 1.21
N TRP A 307 21.12 -18.28 1.13
CA TRP A 307 21.83 -17.68 -0.01
C TRP A 307 21.59 -18.44 -1.31
N LYS A 308 21.68 -19.77 -1.29
CA LYS A 308 21.43 -20.62 -2.48
C LYS A 308 20.02 -20.39 -3.00
N LEU A 309 19.05 -20.30 -2.11
CA LEU A 309 17.67 -19.98 -2.43
C LEU A 309 17.55 -18.55 -2.97
N GLY A 310 18.22 -17.60 -2.34
CA GLY A 310 18.30 -16.20 -2.76
C GLY A 310 18.83 -16.02 -4.19
N GLN A 311 19.79 -16.86 -4.66
CA GLN A 311 20.29 -16.82 -6.03
C GLN A 311 19.20 -17.24 -7.05
N GLN A 312 18.32 -18.18 -6.69
CA GLN A 312 17.19 -18.56 -7.54
C GLN A 312 16.16 -17.43 -7.61
N TYR A 313 15.85 -16.76 -6.47
CA TYR A 313 14.99 -15.58 -6.47
C TYR A 313 15.61 -14.40 -7.23
N LYS A 314 16.93 -14.23 -7.19
CA LYS A 314 17.66 -13.22 -7.97
C LYS A 314 17.49 -13.44 -9.49
N ALA A 315 17.59 -14.70 -9.93
CA ALA A 315 17.26 -15.06 -11.31
C ALA A 315 15.79 -14.86 -11.64
N GLY A 316 14.89 -15.24 -10.73
CA GLY A 316 13.45 -15.03 -10.86
C GLY A 316 13.04 -13.56 -10.94
N LEU A 317 13.78 -12.65 -10.30
CA LEU A 317 13.55 -11.21 -10.40
C LEU A 317 13.69 -10.69 -11.83
N GLU A 318 14.64 -11.20 -12.60
CA GLU A 318 14.80 -10.79 -14.01
C GLU A 318 13.64 -11.30 -14.89
N VAL A 319 13.08 -12.48 -14.58
CA VAL A 319 11.85 -12.98 -15.21
C VAL A 319 10.66 -12.09 -14.82
N ALA A 320 10.53 -11.76 -13.52
CA ALA A 320 9.48 -10.91 -12.99
C ALA A 320 9.43 -9.53 -13.65
N LYS A 321 10.58 -8.88 -13.86
CA LYS A 321 10.70 -7.58 -14.55
C LYS A 321 10.19 -7.67 -16.00
N LYS A 322 10.62 -8.70 -16.75
CA LYS A 322 10.15 -8.92 -18.12
C LYS A 322 8.65 -9.18 -18.19
N ASN A 323 8.14 -9.99 -17.27
CA ASN A 323 6.72 -10.29 -17.17
C ASN A 323 5.90 -9.04 -16.83
N LEU A 324 6.37 -8.21 -15.90
CA LEU A 324 5.71 -6.94 -15.55
C LEU A 324 5.56 -6.04 -16.78
N LYS A 325 6.63 -5.88 -17.56
CA LYS A 325 6.59 -5.09 -18.81
C LYS A 325 5.59 -5.67 -19.80
N THR A 326 5.65 -6.97 -20.04
CA THR A 326 4.71 -7.66 -20.94
C THR A 326 3.27 -7.47 -20.50
N LEU A 327 2.96 -7.69 -19.22
CA LEU A 327 1.61 -7.52 -18.68
C LEU A 327 1.12 -6.09 -18.83
N LYS A 328 1.97 -5.10 -18.53
CA LYS A 328 1.59 -3.68 -18.67
C LYS A 328 1.32 -3.29 -20.11
N ASP A 329 2.15 -3.74 -21.05
CA ASP A 329 1.98 -3.46 -22.50
C ASP A 329 0.69 -4.10 -23.04
N GLN A 330 0.25 -5.21 -22.46
CA GLN A 330 -0.99 -5.89 -22.82
C GLN A 330 -2.23 -5.37 -22.04
N GLY A 331 -2.10 -4.24 -21.35
CA GLY A 331 -3.22 -3.57 -20.69
C GLY A 331 -3.65 -4.18 -19.36
N VAL A 332 -2.87 -5.10 -18.78
CA VAL A 332 -3.15 -5.61 -17.44
C VAL A 332 -2.99 -4.49 -16.42
N ARG A 333 -3.94 -4.41 -15.48
CA ARG A 333 -3.87 -3.44 -14.38
C ARG A 333 -2.87 -3.90 -13.33
N ILE A 334 -1.90 -3.04 -13.07
CA ILE A 334 -0.86 -3.27 -12.08
C ILE A 334 -1.27 -2.60 -10.77
N ALA A 335 -1.33 -3.39 -9.70
CA ALA A 335 -1.49 -2.90 -8.33
C ALA A 335 -0.10 -2.78 -7.70
N PHE A 336 0.38 -1.58 -7.49
CA PHE A 336 1.66 -1.36 -6.82
C PHE A 336 1.68 -2.00 -5.44
N GLY A 337 2.69 -2.80 -5.15
CA GLY A 337 2.89 -3.46 -3.87
C GLY A 337 4.35 -3.86 -3.70
N THR A 338 4.80 -3.99 -2.46
CA THR A 338 6.21 -4.21 -2.12
C THR A 338 6.46 -5.45 -1.29
N ASP A 339 5.42 -5.95 -0.61
CA ASP A 339 5.55 -6.96 0.44
C ASP A 339 6.46 -6.50 1.60
N SER A 340 6.58 -5.16 1.81
CA SER A 340 7.39 -4.57 2.88
C SER A 340 6.78 -4.84 4.27
N GLY A 341 7.64 -4.87 5.31
CA GLY A 341 7.27 -5.17 6.69
C GLY A 341 8.05 -6.33 7.31
N PRO A 342 8.14 -7.52 6.69
CA PRO A 342 9.03 -8.59 7.16
C PRO A 342 10.52 -8.18 7.18
N PRO A 343 11.39 -8.91 7.89
CA PRO A 343 12.82 -8.58 7.99
C PRO A 343 13.49 -8.39 6.63
N GLY A 344 14.28 -7.33 6.50
CA GLY A 344 14.97 -6.98 5.25
C GLY A 344 14.10 -6.34 4.19
N ARG A 345 12.82 -6.04 4.49
CA ARG A 345 11.85 -5.37 3.62
C ARG A 345 11.41 -4.06 4.25
N PHE A 346 12.16 -3.00 3.96
CA PHE A 346 12.11 -1.73 4.70
C PHE A 346 10.93 -0.86 4.29
N GLN A 347 9.95 -0.76 5.17
CA GLN A 347 8.76 0.06 4.99
C GLN A 347 9.10 1.52 4.68
N GLY A 348 8.39 2.12 3.75
CA GLY A 348 8.62 3.47 3.28
C GLY A 348 9.70 3.54 2.21
N PHE A 349 10.90 3.05 2.48
CA PHE A 349 11.99 3.08 1.52
C PHE A 349 11.76 2.11 0.34
N PHE A 350 11.32 0.87 0.62
CA PHE A 350 11.08 -0.12 -0.42
C PHE A 350 9.94 0.27 -1.38
N GLU A 351 9.00 1.08 -0.94
CA GLU A 351 7.95 1.62 -1.82
C GLU A 351 8.56 2.51 -2.92
N HIS A 352 9.50 3.37 -2.59
CA HIS A 352 10.18 4.18 -3.60
C HIS A 352 11.14 3.36 -4.45
N LEU A 353 11.77 2.35 -3.87
CA LEU A 353 12.63 1.42 -4.60
C LEU A 353 11.81 0.55 -5.58
N GLU A 354 10.60 0.13 -5.21
CA GLU A 354 9.68 -0.58 -6.11
C GLU A 354 9.31 0.28 -7.32
N LEU A 355 8.97 1.56 -7.10
CA LEU A 355 8.71 2.49 -8.20
C LEU A 355 9.89 2.58 -9.17
N GLU A 356 11.12 2.65 -8.64
CA GLU A 356 12.34 2.64 -9.45
C GLU A 356 12.51 1.34 -10.21
N MET A 357 12.31 0.20 -9.55
CA MET A 357 12.40 -1.12 -10.18
C MET A 357 11.34 -1.33 -11.25
N MET A 358 10.12 -0.80 -11.06
CA MET A 358 9.06 -0.82 -12.08
C MET A 358 9.47 -0.02 -13.33
N VAL A 359 10.07 1.16 -13.14
CA VAL A 359 10.59 1.97 -14.27
C VAL A 359 11.78 1.27 -14.92
N GLN A 360 12.69 0.69 -14.17
CA GLN A 360 13.79 -0.13 -14.70
C GLN A 360 13.29 -1.36 -15.46
N ALA A 361 12.14 -1.91 -15.10
CA ALA A 361 11.47 -2.99 -15.84
C ALA A 361 10.81 -2.49 -17.15
N GLY A 362 10.77 -1.18 -17.41
CA GLY A 362 10.30 -0.57 -18.65
C GLY A 362 8.91 0.08 -18.57
N LEU A 363 8.36 0.30 -17.39
CA LEU A 363 7.20 1.16 -17.21
C LEU A 363 7.64 2.64 -17.32
N THR A 364 6.74 3.50 -17.81
CA THR A 364 6.97 4.95 -17.70
C THR A 364 6.77 5.42 -16.26
N PRO A 365 7.39 6.52 -15.83
CA PRO A 365 7.12 7.10 -14.50
C PRO A 365 5.62 7.31 -14.22
N MET A 366 4.86 7.77 -15.21
CA MET A 366 3.41 7.94 -15.09
C MET A 366 2.71 6.60 -14.85
N GLN A 367 3.07 5.53 -15.55
CA GLN A 367 2.48 4.21 -15.36
C GLN A 367 2.76 3.67 -13.95
N ALA A 368 3.97 3.88 -13.42
CA ALA A 368 4.33 3.50 -12.06
C ALA A 368 3.53 4.30 -11.01
N LEU A 369 3.37 5.62 -11.20
CA LEU A 369 2.59 6.46 -10.30
C LEU A 369 1.09 6.11 -10.32
N VAL A 370 0.51 5.84 -11.49
CA VAL A 370 -0.90 5.40 -11.59
C VAL A 370 -1.09 4.05 -10.89
N ALA A 371 -0.14 3.11 -11.06
CA ALA A 371 -0.17 1.83 -10.36
C ALA A 371 -0.10 2.00 -8.83
N ALA A 372 0.63 3.02 -8.33
CA ALA A 372 0.81 3.30 -6.91
C ALA A 372 -0.25 4.26 -6.32
N THR A 373 -1.26 4.63 -7.09
CA THR A 373 -2.30 5.57 -6.66
C THR A 373 -3.69 5.06 -7.08
N GLY A 374 -4.25 5.54 -8.17
CA GLY A 374 -5.60 5.20 -8.61
C GLY A 374 -5.83 3.72 -8.90
N ASP A 375 -4.87 3.04 -9.55
CA ASP A 375 -5.00 1.61 -9.84
C ASP A 375 -4.90 0.76 -8.57
N ALA A 376 -4.00 1.07 -7.63
CA ALA A 376 -3.92 0.37 -6.35
C ALA A 376 -5.24 0.45 -5.56
N ALA A 377 -5.85 1.64 -5.48
CA ALA A 377 -7.15 1.81 -4.85
C ALA A 377 -8.25 1.02 -5.58
N ARG A 378 -8.27 1.09 -6.91
CA ARG A 378 -9.25 0.38 -7.75
C ARG A 378 -9.16 -1.14 -7.60
N CYS A 379 -7.94 -1.68 -7.52
CA CYS A 379 -7.70 -3.11 -7.37
C CYS A 379 -8.26 -3.69 -6.07
N HIS A 380 -8.46 -2.85 -5.07
CA HIS A 380 -9.11 -3.21 -3.81
C HIS A 380 -10.56 -2.71 -3.69
N GLY A 381 -11.19 -2.34 -4.82
CA GLY A 381 -12.60 -1.88 -4.81
C GLY A 381 -12.81 -0.54 -4.11
N ARG A 382 -11.78 0.32 -4.01
CA ARG A 382 -11.79 1.60 -3.28
C ARG A 382 -11.71 2.82 -4.20
N SER A 383 -12.06 2.68 -5.48
CA SER A 383 -12.14 3.81 -6.42
C SER A 383 -12.95 4.96 -5.85
N GLY A 384 -12.47 6.19 -6.02
CA GLY A 384 -13.15 7.40 -5.53
C GLY A 384 -13.04 7.63 -4.02
N GLN A 385 -12.52 6.68 -3.24
CA GLN A 385 -12.32 6.86 -1.81
C GLN A 385 -10.98 7.52 -1.50
N PHE A 386 -9.91 7.09 -2.18
CA PHE A 386 -8.55 7.62 -2.09
C PHE A 386 -7.74 7.21 -3.33
N GLY A 387 -6.49 7.64 -3.44
CA GLY A 387 -5.59 7.31 -4.55
C GLY A 387 -5.81 8.14 -5.81
N THR A 388 -6.80 9.02 -5.81
CA THR A 388 -7.05 9.99 -6.88
C THR A 388 -7.30 11.39 -6.32
N LEU A 389 -6.88 12.42 -7.08
CA LEU A 389 -7.25 13.80 -6.78
C LEU A 389 -8.56 14.10 -7.52
N GLU A 390 -9.68 13.78 -6.87
CA GLU A 390 -11.01 14.06 -7.40
C GLU A 390 -11.96 14.48 -6.29
N LYS A 391 -13.05 15.18 -6.66
CA LYS A 391 -14.05 15.64 -5.70
C LYS A 391 -14.67 14.47 -4.94
N GLY A 392 -14.66 14.54 -3.61
CA GLY A 392 -15.22 13.52 -2.72
C GLY A 392 -14.17 12.54 -2.18
N ALA A 393 -13.01 12.38 -2.84
CA ALA A 393 -11.94 11.53 -2.35
C ALA A 393 -11.30 12.08 -1.07
N ALA A 394 -10.70 11.19 -0.29
CA ALA A 394 -9.93 11.56 0.89
C ALA A 394 -8.79 12.53 0.52
N ALA A 395 -8.62 13.55 1.33
CA ALA A 395 -7.54 14.53 1.16
C ALA A 395 -6.20 13.97 1.68
N ASP A 396 -5.76 12.88 1.07
CA ASP A 396 -4.46 12.26 1.27
C ASP A 396 -3.56 12.72 0.12
N LEU A 397 -2.60 13.60 0.43
CA LEU A 397 -1.82 14.32 -0.58
C LEU A 397 -0.33 14.14 -0.32
N LEU A 398 0.42 13.97 -1.39
CA LEU A 398 1.87 14.00 -1.40
C LEU A 398 2.34 15.22 -2.20
N ILE A 399 3.13 16.09 -1.58
CA ILE A 399 3.74 17.25 -2.24
C ILE A 399 5.22 16.98 -2.38
N LEU A 400 5.71 17.05 -3.62
CA LEU A 400 7.10 16.83 -3.99
C LEU A 400 7.75 18.15 -4.43
N ARG A 401 9.01 18.35 -4.08
CA ARG A 401 9.80 19.53 -4.53
C ARG A 401 10.13 19.49 -6.01
N THR A 402 10.13 18.31 -6.64
CA THR A 402 10.55 18.10 -8.04
C THR A 402 9.54 17.25 -8.79
N ASN A 403 9.71 17.14 -10.12
CA ASN A 403 8.80 16.44 -11.00
C ASN A 403 9.11 14.94 -11.09
N PRO A 404 8.25 14.04 -10.58
CA PRO A 404 8.47 12.59 -10.63
C PRO A 404 8.30 12.00 -12.05
N LEU A 405 7.77 12.76 -13.00
CA LEU A 405 7.64 12.32 -14.39
C LEU A 405 8.96 12.45 -15.18
N GLU A 406 9.88 13.32 -14.75
CA GLU A 406 11.22 13.45 -15.32
C GLU A 406 12.16 12.34 -14.81
N ASP A 407 12.06 12.04 -13.54
CA ASP A 407 12.78 10.95 -12.89
C ASP A 407 11.92 10.42 -11.75
N ILE A 408 11.60 9.12 -11.75
CA ILE A 408 10.77 8.51 -10.72
C ILE A 408 11.40 8.64 -9.32
N ARG A 409 12.73 8.75 -9.22
CA ARG A 409 13.44 9.01 -7.96
C ARG A 409 13.06 10.34 -7.31
N ASN A 410 12.49 11.26 -8.07
CA ASN A 410 11.94 12.52 -7.56
C ASN A 410 10.77 12.32 -6.61
N THR A 411 10.14 11.13 -6.55
CA THR A 411 9.19 10.77 -5.50
C THR A 411 9.81 10.82 -4.11
N ARG A 412 11.13 10.72 -3.97
CA ARG A 412 11.88 10.85 -2.73
C ARG A 412 12.03 12.31 -2.25
N ALA A 413 11.82 13.29 -3.13
CA ALA A 413 11.93 14.73 -2.83
C ALA A 413 10.67 15.26 -2.12
N ILE A 414 10.25 14.58 -1.06
CA ILE A 414 9.04 14.89 -0.28
C ILE A 414 9.18 16.27 0.38
N ASP A 415 8.20 17.14 0.12
CA ASP A 415 8.04 18.44 0.77
C ASP A 415 7.04 18.40 1.91
N ALA A 416 5.89 17.74 1.68
CA ALA A 416 4.87 17.54 2.69
C ALA A 416 4.01 16.31 2.39
N VAL A 417 3.49 15.71 3.45
CA VAL A 417 2.47 14.65 3.40
C VAL A 417 1.24 15.12 4.16
N TRP A 418 0.09 15.03 3.53
CA TRP A 418 -1.20 15.34 4.13
C TRP A 418 -2.04 14.07 4.21
N ILE A 419 -2.67 13.84 5.36
CA ILE A 419 -3.53 12.69 5.61
C ILE A 419 -4.87 13.20 6.12
N ALA A 420 -5.93 12.82 5.42
CA ALA A 420 -7.29 13.23 5.77
C ALA A 420 -7.40 14.76 5.95
N GLY A 421 -6.77 15.53 5.05
CA GLY A 421 -6.81 16.99 5.03
C GLY A 421 -5.97 17.69 6.09
N ARG A 422 -5.11 16.99 6.80
CA ARG A 422 -4.16 17.57 7.78
C ARG A 422 -2.72 17.28 7.38
N LYS A 423 -1.85 18.26 7.54
CA LYS A 423 -0.42 18.07 7.34
C LYS A 423 0.10 17.14 8.43
N ALA A 424 0.59 15.96 7.99
CA ALA A 424 1.16 14.94 8.88
C ALA A 424 2.69 15.06 8.97
N TYR A 425 3.36 15.38 7.84
CA TYR A 425 4.82 15.50 7.74
C TYR A 425 5.21 16.64 6.80
#